data_4fb0a73543255bd3fb110fa8f245e622
#
_entry.id   4fb0a73543255bd3fb110fa8f245e622
#
_cell.length_a   1.000
_cell.length_b   1.000
_cell.length_c   1.000
_cell.angle_alpha   90.00
_cell.angle_beta   90.00
_cell.angle_gamma   90.00
#
_symmetry.space_group_name_H-M   'P 1'
#
loop_
_entity.id
_entity.type
_entity.pdbx_description
1 polymer ?
#
loop_
_entity_poly.entity_id
_entity_poly.type
_entity_poly.pdbx_seq_one_letter_code
_entity_poly.pdbx_strand_id
1 'polypeptide(L)'
;MELTVEHVLEYPYSRTLGPVLGPFLTALRDGRILGIRCGQRVLCPPLEFDPQTGATLAPDFVEVGPGGRVETWTWIAEPTRKHPFREPFAFALVKLDGADTALVHAVEAPGPGSMSRGMRVRARFAGERAGAITDVYFVPEEDARSQTIEPGEGEVKTKTHRISLAYVEKLLPHRARYAQGLLDGKFIGQRSPATGKVSIPGKGYDPIARVRMSEADEVELAHTGTVVSYTVATPLDYAGQKEKRPFVSATILLDGADQPLALQKVYDVPAGELRVGMRLRAVFRPPAERSVADIDNDWMACGTGNVIERWEPTGEPDVPFERIREYA
;
A
#
# COMPACT_ATOMS: atom_id res chain seq x y z
N MET A 1 2.67 28.94 -6.83
CA MET A 1 1.49 28.10 -6.63
C MET A 1 1.87 26.94 -5.71
N GLU A 2 1.10 26.66 -4.68
CA GLU A 2 1.26 25.50 -3.83
C GLU A 2 0.21 24.48 -4.27
N LEU A 3 0.65 23.27 -4.67
CA LEU A 3 -0.21 22.15 -4.99
C LEU A 3 0.19 20.99 -4.11
N THR A 4 -0.79 20.42 -3.43
CA THR A 4 -0.63 19.18 -2.67
C THR A 4 -1.33 18.05 -3.40
N VAL A 5 -0.73 16.87 -3.37
CA VAL A 5 -1.31 15.66 -3.92
C VAL A 5 -1.40 14.60 -2.83
N GLU A 6 -2.46 13.84 -2.85
CA GLU A 6 -2.62 12.68 -1.97
C GLU A 6 -2.09 11.43 -2.69
N HIS A 7 -1.34 10.64 -1.93
CA HIS A 7 -0.81 9.37 -2.39
C HIS A 7 -1.36 8.25 -1.51
N VAL A 8 -1.87 7.20 -2.11
CA VAL A 8 -2.33 6.00 -1.42
C VAL A 8 -1.69 4.78 -2.06
N LEU A 9 -0.70 4.22 -1.37
CA LEU A 9 -0.12 2.93 -1.71
C LEU A 9 -0.83 1.86 -0.88
N GLU A 10 -1.61 1.01 -1.54
CA GLU A 10 -2.37 -0.02 -0.85
C GLU A 10 -2.44 -1.31 -1.67
N TYR A 11 -2.04 -2.41 -1.04
CA TYR A 11 -2.14 -3.74 -1.63
C TYR A 11 -2.28 -4.82 -0.55
N PRO A 12 -2.97 -5.92 -0.84
CA PRO A 12 -2.98 -7.10 0.02
C PRO A 12 -1.68 -7.90 -0.17
N TYR A 13 -1.18 -8.43 0.92
CA TYR A 13 -0.04 -9.32 0.95
C TYR A 13 -0.38 -10.55 1.78
N SER A 14 -0.32 -11.73 1.19
CA SER A 14 -0.57 -13.01 1.88
C SER A 14 0.74 -13.74 2.14
N ARG A 15 0.88 -14.25 3.35
CA ARG A 15 2.03 -15.09 3.74
C ARG A 15 1.58 -16.34 4.48
N THR A 16 2.40 -17.37 4.42
CA THR A 16 2.25 -18.55 5.28
C THR A 16 2.62 -18.22 6.72
N LEU A 17 1.98 -18.90 7.65
CA LEU A 17 2.12 -18.62 9.09
C LEU A 17 3.18 -19.49 9.78
N GLY A 18 3.58 -20.60 9.17
CA GLY A 18 4.55 -21.50 9.77
C GLY A 18 4.02 -22.29 10.99
N PRO A 19 4.90 -23.07 11.65
CA PRO A 19 4.51 -24.05 12.65
C PRO A 19 4.13 -23.44 14.01
N VAL A 20 4.36 -22.16 14.25
CA VAL A 20 4.04 -21.51 15.53
C VAL A 20 2.83 -20.59 15.42
N LEU A 21 2.82 -19.69 14.42
CA LEU A 21 1.70 -18.75 14.27
C LEU A 21 0.44 -19.42 13.70
N GLY A 22 0.55 -20.46 12.87
CA GLY A 22 -0.60 -21.20 12.34
C GLY A 22 -1.46 -21.80 13.47
N PRO A 23 -0.92 -22.66 14.34
CA PRO A 23 -1.63 -23.19 15.49
C PRO A 23 -2.13 -22.11 16.45
N PHE A 24 -1.36 -21.07 16.72
CA PHE A 24 -1.78 -19.98 17.60
C PHE A 24 -3.03 -19.25 17.06
N LEU A 25 -3.01 -18.83 15.80
CA LEU A 25 -4.14 -18.13 15.19
C LEU A 25 -5.35 -19.05 14.98
N THR A 26 -5.11 -20.34 14.71
CA THR A 26 -6.18 -21.35 14.70
C THR A 26 -6.85 -21.45 16.06
N ALA A 27 -6.07 -21.51 17.14
CA ALA A 27 -6.60 -21.55 18.50
C ALA A 27 -7.41 -20.29 18.83
N LEU A 28 -6.95 -19.09 18.43
CA LEU A 28 -7.72 -17.85 18.63
C LEU A 28 -9.08 -17.90 17.92
N ARG A 29 -9.12 -18.41 16.68
CA ARG A 29 -10.39 -18.63 15.96
C ARG A 29 -11.31 -19.57 16.73
N ASP A 30 -10.75 -20.58 17.35
CA ASP A 30 -11.46 -21.65 18.06
C ASP A 30 -11.72 -21.31 19.54
N GLY A 31 -11.49 -20.06 19.95
CA GLY A 31 -11.81 -19.57 21.29
C GLY A 31 -10.80 -19.94 22.37
N ARG A 32 -9.57 -20.26 21.99
CA ARG A 32 -8.49 -20.63 22.92
C ARG A 32 -7.27 -19.73 22.69
N ILE A 33 -6.48 -19.53 23.72
CA ILE A 33 -5.23 -18.78 23.62
C ILE A 33 -4.07 -19.72 23.95
N LEU A 34 -3.09 -19.81 23.06
CA LEU A 34 -1.92 -20.65 23.25
C LEU A 34 -0.69 -19.82 23.61
N GLY A 35 0.09 -20.30 24.54
CA GLY A 35 1.49 -19.95 24.73
C GLY A 35 2.39 -21.07 24.23
N ILE A 36 3.70 -20.87 24.25
CA ILE A 36 4.72 -21.86 23.91
C ILE A 36 5.71 -22.01 25.06
N ARG A 37 6.13 -23.24 25.35
CA ARG A 37 7.17 -23.50 26.36
C ARG A 37 8.54 -23.05 25.87
N CYS A 38 9.24 -22.33 26.74
CA CYS A 38 10.62 -21.91 26.56
C CYS A 38 11.38 -22.21 27.87
N GLY A 39 11.95 -23.40 27.96
CA GLY A 39 12.45 -23.95 29.21
C GLY A 39 11.32 -24.10 30.24
N GLN A 40 11.44 -23.44 31.39
CA GLN A 40 10.40 -23.45 32.44
C GLN A 40 9.37 -22.33 32.27
N ARG A 41 9.55 -21.44 31.28
CA ARG A 41 8.64 -20.33 31.04
C ARG A 41 7.63 -20.67 29.95
N VAL A 42 6.48 -20.01 30.01
CA VAL A 42 5.45 -20.04 28.97
C VAL A 42 5.37 -18.65 28.34
N LEU A 43 5.72 -18.53 27.07
CA LEU A 43 5.67 -17.28 26.33
C LEU A 43 4.32 -17.14 25.62
N CYS A 44 3.65 -16.01 25.81
CA CYS A 44 2.43 -15.61 25.11
C CYS A 44 2.55 -14.13 24.69
N PRO A 45 2.43 -13.79 23.38
CA PRO A 45 2.19 -14.71 22.26
C PRO A 45 3.35 -15.69 22.04
N PRO A 46 3.11 -16.86 21.41
CA PRO A 46 4.15 -17.83 21.14
C PRO A 46 5.19 -17.30 20.14
N LEU A 47 6.44 -17.66 20.35
CA LEU A 47 7.58 -17.27 19.51
C LEU A 47 8.24 -18.50 18.89
N GLU A 48 8.86 -18.33 17.73
CA GLU A 48 9.65 -19.38 17.06
C GLU A 48 11.04 -19.55 17.66
N PHE A 49 11.52 -18.54 18.38
CA PHE A 49 12.87 -18.50 18.95
C PHE A 49 12.83 -18.04 20.40
N ASP A 50 13.71 -18.59 21.22
CA ASP A 50 13.96 -18.08 22.58
C ASP A 50 14.53 -16.65 22.48
N PRO A 51 13.84 -15.64 23.06
CA PRO A 51 14.28 -14.26 22.96
C PRO A 51 15.60 -13.94 23.69
N GLN A 52 16.08 -14.85 24.53
CA GLN A 52 17.35 -14.66 25.26
C GLN A 52 18.54 -15.29 24.55
N THR A 53 18.35 -16.43 23.90
CA THR A 53 19.44 -17.21 23.32
C THR A 53 19.41 -17.24 21.79
N GLY A 54 18.28 -16.91 21.16
CA GLY A 54 18.06 -17.04 19.72
C GLY A 54 17.87 -18.50 19.26
N ALA A 55 17.83 -19.46 20.17
CA ALA A 55 17.62 -20.86 19.82
C ALA A 55 16.18 -21.10 19.32
N THR A 56 16.02 -21.94 18.31
CA THR A 56 14.71 -22.35 17.80
C THR A 56 13.96 -23.11 18.88
N LEU A 57 12.70 -22.76 19.10
CA LEU A 57 11.80 -23.45 20.03
C LEU A 57 11.06 -24.58 19.32
N ALA A 58 10.93 -25.73 19.99
CA ALA A 58 10.01 -26.76 19.57
C ALA A 58 8.56 -26.25 19.75
N PRO A 59 7.60 -26.67 18.90
CA PRO A 59 6.20 -26.25 18.99
C PRO A 59 5.45 -26.97 20.14
N ASP A 60 5.90 -26.74 21.36
CA ASP A 60 5.29 -27.26 22.60
C ASP A 60 4.30 -26.22 23.15
N PHE A 61 3.05 -26.34 22.73
CA PHE A 61 1.99 -25.39 23.06
C PHE A 61 1.31 -25.70 24.40
N VAL A 62 0.96 -24.63 25.11
CA VAL A 62 0.21 -24.66 26.36
C VAL A 62 -0.94 -23.68 26.26
N GLU A 63 -2.14 -24.11 26.63
CA GLU A 63 -3.28 -23.20 26.74
C GLU A 63 -3.11 -22.28 27.95
N VAL A 64 -3.35 -20.97 27.75
CA VAL A 64 -3.21 -19.91 28.76
C VAL A 64 -4.47 -19.07 28.83
N GLY A 65 -4.68 -18.39 29.94
CA GLY A 65 -5.89 -17.59 30.15
C GLY A 65 -7.10 -18.46 30.48
N PRO A 66 -8.35 -18.04 30.14
CA PRO A 66 -8.75 -16.79 29.50
C PRO A 66 -8.66 -15.55 30.40
N GLY A 67 -8.41 -15.70 31.69
CA GLY A 67 -8.16 -14.59 32.62
C GLY A 67 -6.75 -14.04 32.54
N GLY A 68 -6.56 -12.81 33.02
CA GLY A 68 -5.26 -12.18 33.07
C GLY A 68 -5.26 -10.90 33.90
N ARG A 69 -4.09 -10.24 33.99
CA ARG A 69 -3.92 -8.97 34.71
C ARG A 69 -3.30 -7.92 33.79
N VAL A 70 -3.79 -6.69 33.93
CA VAL A 70 -3.22 -5.53 33.26
C VAL A 70 -1.92 -5.11 33.95
N GLU A 71 -0.80 -5.12 33.25
CA GLU A 71 0.47 -4.61 33.76
C GLU A 71 0.62 -3.12 33.54
N THR A 72 0.23 -2.65 32.36
CA THR A 72 0.16 -1.23 31.98
C THR A 72 -0.87 -1.04 30.88
N TRP A 73 -1.30 0.20 30.64
CA TRP A 73 -2.30 0.49 29.62
C TRP A 73 -2.21 1.94 29.15
N THR A 74 -2.84 2.20 27.99
CA THR A 74 -3.07 3.54 27.45
C THR A 74 -4.48 3.62 26.87
N TRP A 75 -5.11 4.80 26.96
CA TRP A 75 -6.45 5.02 26.46
C TRP A 75 -6.43 5.60 25.05
N ILE A 76 -7.19 5.04 24.15
CA ILE A 76 -7.41 5.49 22.79
C ILE A 76 -8.75 6.22 22.76
N ALA A 77 -8.72 7.56 22.88
CA ALA A 77 -9.92 8.38 22.94
C ALA A 77 -10.56 8.55 21.55
N GLU A 78 -9.75 8.58 20.49
CA GLU A 78 -10.21 8.76 19.12
C GLU A 78 -9.70 7.61 18.24
N PRO A 79 -10.42 6.49 18.19
CA PRO A 79 -10.05 5.37 17.35
C PRO A 79 -10.09 5.73 15.86
N THR A 80 -9.10 5.27 15.11
CA THR A 80 -9.03 5.39 13.66
C THR A 80 -9.51 4.10 12.97
N ARG A 81 -9.65 4.13 11.64
CA ARG A 81 -9.99 2.92 10.85
C ARG A 81 -9.01 1.75 11.00
N LYS A 82 -7.81 2.00 11.53
CA LYS A 82 -6.77 0.98 11.76
C LYS A 82 -6.88 0.28 13.12
N HIS A 83 -7.69 0.82 14.03
CA HIS A 83 -7.89 0.24 15.35
C HIS A 83 -8.95 -0.89 15.33
N PRO A 84 -8.89 -1.84 16.29
CA PRO A 84 -9.83 -2.95 16.33
C PRO A 84 -11.27 -2.52 16.67
N PHE A 85 -11.42 -1.41 17.40
CA PHE A 85 -12.73 -0.85 17.77
C PHE A 85 -12.98 0.51 17.14
N ARG A 86 -14.26 0.87 17.01
CA ARG A 86 -14.70 2.20 16.54
C ARG A 86 -14.96 3.15 17.70
N GLU A 87 -15.34 2.61 18.84
CA GLU A 87 -15.53 3.34 20.10
C GLU A 87 -14.20 3.43 20.88
N PRO A 88 -14.06 4.42 21.79
CA PRO A 88 -12.89 4.53 22.66
C PRO A 88 -12.61 3.24 23.45
N PHE A 89 -11.34 2.90 23.62
CA PHE A 89 -10.89 1.67 24.27
C PHE A 89 -9.48 1.83 24.84
N ALA A 90 -9.01 0.84 25.60
CA ALA A 90 -7.61 0.80 26.02
C ALA A 90 -6.79 -0.22 25.22
N PHE A 91 -5.53 0.13 24.87
CA PHE A 91 -4.51 -0.88 24.68
C PHE A 91 -3.84 -1.16 26.03
N ALA A 92 -3.70 -2.43 26.36
CA ALA A 92 -3.09 -2.87 27.60
C ALA A 92 -2.04 -3.96 27.35
N LEU A 93 -1.04 -4.00 28.20
CA LEU A 93 -0.14 -5.14 28.35
C LEU A 93 -0.80 -6.10 29.34
N VAL A 94 -1.31 -7.21 28.82
CA VAL A 94 -2.09 -8.21 29.60
C VAL A 94 -1.22 -9.43 29.83
N LYS A 95 -0.94 -9.74 31.09
CA LYS A 95 -0.33 -11.00 31.48
C LYS A 95 -1.42 -12.03 31.75
N LEU A 96 -1.52 -13.03 30.89
CA LEU A 96 -2.49 -14.11 31.01
C LEU A 96 -2.14 -15.07 32.14
N ASP A 97 -3.15 -15.65 32.74
CA ASP A 97 -2.96 -16.71 33.73
C ASP A 97 -2.29 -17.92 33.06
N GLY A 98 -1.20 -18.41 33.63
CA GLY A 98 -0.37 -19.47 33.04
C GLY A 98 0.69 -19.02 32.05
N ALA A 99 0.80 -17.71 31.74
CA ALA A 99 1.86 -17.16 30.94
C ALA A 99 2.89 -16.40 31.77
N ASP A 100 4.16 -16.43 31.34
CA ASP A 100 5.25 -15.67 31.97
C ASP A 100 5.56 -14.34 31.26
N THR A 101 5.02 -14.16 30.07
CA THR A 101 5.10 -12.90 29.30
C THR A 101 3.73 -12.26 29.18
N ALA A 102 3.70 -10.99 28.80
CA ALA A 102 2.47 -10.24 28.61
C ALA A 102 2.21 -9.95 27.14
N LEU A 103 0.94 -9.93 26.76
CA LEU A 103 0.44 -9.68 25.42
C LEU A 103 -0.11 -8.25 25.33
N VAL A 104 0.35 -7.44 24.37
CA VAL A 104 -0.29 -6.16 24.05
C VAL A 104 -1.60 -6.45 23.34
N HIS A 105 -2.72 -6.00 23.94
CA HIS A 105 -4.02 -6.24 23.33
C HIS A 105 -5.05 -5.16 23.69
N ALA A 106 -6.17 -5.15 22.96
CA ALA A 106 -7.27 -4.25 23.20
C ALA A 106 -8.11 -4.70 24.40
N VAL A 107 -8.50 -3.74 25.23
CA VAL A 107 -9.44 -3.90 26.33
C VAL A 107 -10.65 -2.99 26.09
N GLU A 108 -11.81 -3.58 25.90
CA GLU A 108 -13.08 -2.88 25.86
C GLU A 108 -13.50 -2.55 27.29
N ALA A 109 -13.56 -1.26 27.62
CA ALA A 109 -13.89 -0.79 28.95
C ALA A 109 -14.77 0.46 28.86
N PRO A 110 -15.63 0.75 29.86
CA PRO A 110 -16.56 1.90 29.82
C PRO A 110 -15.87 3.26 29.71
N GLY A 111 -14.63 3.38 30.18
CA GLY A 111 -13.89 4.61 30.14
C GLY A 111 -12.51 4.49 30.80
N PRO A 112 -11.65 5.51 30.69
CA PRO A 112 -10.30 5.46 31.26
C PRO A 112 -10.30 5.30 32.78
N GLY A 113 -11.35 5.75 33.47
CA GLY A 113 -11.49 5.60 34.93
C GLY A 113 -11.74 4.17 35.40
N SER A 114 -12.17 3.25 34.52
CA SER A 114 -12.34 1.83 34.84
C SER A 114 -11.06 1.02 34.61
N MET A 115 -10.00 1.65 34.09
CA MET A 115 -8.72 0.99 33.83
C MET A 115 -7.73 1.26 34.96
N SER A 116 -7.09 0.20 35.46
CA SER A 116 -6.04 0.32 36.47
C SER A 116 -4.98 -0.77 36.32
N ARG A 117 -3.77 -0.47 36.78
CA ARG A 117 -2.72 -1.48 36.86
C ARG A 117 -3.09 -2.57 37.86
N GLY A 118 -2.87 -3.82 37.50
CA GLY A 118 -3.18 -4.99 38.31
C GLY A 118 -4.63 -5.46 38.24
N MET A 119 -5.54 -4.71 37.60
CA MET A 119 -6.93 -5.14 37.44
C MET A 119 -7.03 -6.46 36.68
N ARG A 120 -8.05 -7.22 36.99
CA ARG A 120 -8.37 -8.47 36.34
C ARG A 120 -9.14 -8.19 35.04
N VAL A 121 -8.74 -8.89 33.99
CA VAL A 121 -9.43 -8.90 32.72
C VAL A 121 -9.64 -10.32 32.24
N ARG A 122 -10.61 -10.49 31.34
CA ARG A 122 -10.93 -11.79 30.75
C ARG A 122 -11.04 -11.68 29.24
N ALA A 123 -10.51 -12.67 28.53
CA ALA A 123 -10.62 -12.77 27.11
C ALA A 123 -12.06 -12.92 26.67
N ARG A 124 -12.43 -12.19 25.61
CA ARG A 124 -13.67 -12.29 24.88
C ARG A 124 -13.35 -12.46 23.40
N PHE A 125 -14.11 -13.32 22.75
CA PHE A 125 -13.87 -13.63 21.35
C PHE A 125 -14.91 -12.97 20.47
N ALA A 126 -14.49 -12.46 19.32
CA ALA A 126 -15.37 -11.82 18.35
C ALA A 126 -16.42 -12.79 17.81
N GLY A 127 -17.57 -12.27 17.38
CA GLY A 127 -18.63 -13.08 16.78
C GLY A 127 -18.17 -13.74 15.47
N GLU A 128 -17.49 -12.96 14.62
CA GLU A 128 -16.84 -13.47 13.41
C GLU A 128 -15.35 -13.62 13.67
N ARG A 129 -14.79 -14.78 13.38
CA ARG A 129 -13.40 -15.12 13.64
C ARG A 129 -12.77 -15.78 12.41
N ALA A 130 -11.57 -15.35 12.05
CA ALA A 130 -10.89 -15.76 10.83
C ALA A 130 -9.43 -16.18 11.06
N GLY A 131 -9.05 -16.50 12.29
CA GLY A 131 -7.67 -16.77 12.67
C GLY A 131 -6.82 -15.48 12.62
N ALA A 132 -7.25 -14.48 13.36
CA ALA A 132 -6.58 -13.19 13.46
C ALA A 132 -6.33 -12.84 14.94
N ILE A 133 -5.34 -11.98 15.19
CA ILE A 133 -5.10 -11.44 16.53
C ILE A 133 -6.31 -10.66 17.05
N THR A 134 -7.13 -10.11 16.16
CA THR A 134 -8.35 -9.39 16.47
C THR A 134 -9.55 -10.29 16.76
N ASP A 135 -9.41 -11.61 16.64
CA ASP A 135 -10.48 -12.56 17.02
C ASP A 135 -10.70 -12.61 18.54
N VAL A 136 -9.76 -12.13 19.32
CA VAL A 136 -9.84 -11.99 20.77
C VAL A 136 -9.68 -10.53 21.17
N TYR A 137 -10.28 -10.13 22.27
CA TYR A 137 -10.05 -8.88 22.98
C TYR A 137 -10.36 -9.12 24.47
N PHE A 138 -10.13 -8.14 25.31
CA PHE A 138 -10.34 -8.29 26.75
C PHE A 138 -11.42 -7.34 27.25
N VAL A 139 -12.07 -7.73 28.34
CA VAL A 139 -12.99 -6.92 29.10
C VAL A 139 -12.62 -6.99 30.58
N PRO A 140 -13.00 -6.02 31.45
CA PRO A 140 -12.94 -6.18 32.89
C PRO A 140 -13.60 -7.52 33.33
N GLU A 141 -13.03 -8.20 34.31
CA GLU A 141 -13.50 -9.57 34.65
C GLU A 141 -14.94 -9.57 35.14
N GLU A 142 -15.41 -8.50 35.79
CA GLU A 142 -16.80 -8.32 36.21
C GLU A 142 -17.78 -8.16 35.03
N ASP A 143 -17.32 -7.70 33.90
CA ASP A 143 -18.12 -7.53 32.68
C ASP A 143 -18.09 -8.77 31.77
N ALA A 144 -17.29 -9.76 32.12
CA ALA A 144 -17.13 -10.97 31.34
C ALA A 144 -18.40 -11.84 31.38
N ARG A 145 -18.83 -12.28 30.19
CA ARG A 145 -19.95 -13.21 30.03
C ARG A 145 -19.46 -14.51 29.42
N SER A 146 -20.10 -15.63 29.77
CA SER A 146 -19.82 -16.91 29.13
C SER A 146 -20.12 -16.85 27.65
N GLN A 147 -19.24 -17.44 26.83
CA GLN A 147 -19.39 -17.56 25.38
C GLN A 147 -19.28 -19.04 25.00
N THR A 148 -20.22 -19.50 24.17
CA THR A 148 -20.07 -20.77 23.45
C THR A 148 -19.43 -20.46 22.10
N ILE A 149 -18.33 -21.13 21.79
CA ILE A 149 -17.55 -20.90 20.58
C ILE A 149 -17.49 -22.19 19.78
N GLU A 150 -18.03 -22.15 18.58
CA GLU A 150 -17.90 -23.25 17.64
C GLU A 150 -16.54 -23.17 16.94
N PRO A 151 -15.70 -24.19 17.01
CA PRO A 151 -14.44 -24.24 16.30
C PRO A 151 -14.65 -24.18 14.78
N GLY A 152 -13.74 -23.52 14.07
CA GLY A 152 -13.74 -23.53 12.61
C GLY A 152 -13.06 -24.79 12.04
N GLU A 153 -13.22 -25.00 10.73
CA GLU A 153 -12.62 -26.16 10.06
C GLU A 153 -11.14 -25.91 9.71
N GLY A 154 -10.34 -26.95 9.88
CA GLY A 154 -8.95 -27.00 9.45
C GLY A 154 -8.03 -26.00 10.17
N GLU A 155 -6.78 -25.95 9.74
CA GLU A 155 -5.75 -25.05 10.27
C GLU A 155 -5.68 -23.75 9.48
N VAL A 156 -5.46 -22.63 10.15
CA VAL A 156 -5.20 -21.32 9.53
C VAL A 156 -3.75 -21.31 9.05
N LYS A 157 -3.52 -21.55 7.76
CA LYS A 157 -2.18 -21.70 7.17
C LYS A 157 -1.60 -20.42 6.60
N THR A 158 -2.46 -19.47 6.24
CA THR A 158 -2.07 -18.21 5.61
C THR A 158 -2.76 -17.04 6.27
N LYS A 159 -2.13 -15.87 6.19
CA LYS A 159 -2.71 -14.61 6.64
C LYS A 159 -2.50 -13.55 5.57
N THR A 160 -3.56 -12.86 5.21
CA THR A 160 -3.50 -11.69 4.34
C THR A 160 -3.41 -10.43 5.19
N HIS A 161 -2.39 -9.65 4.94
CA HIS A 161 -2.19 -8.32 5.49
C HIS A 161 -2.54 -7.29 4.43
N ARG A 162 -3.20 -6.22 4.83
CA ARG A 162 -3.40 -5.06 3.97
C ARG A 162 -2.31 -4.05 4.28
N ILE A 163 -1.38 -3.90 3.35
CA ILE A 163 -0.39 -2.83 3.40
C ILE A 163 -1.08 -1.58 2.92
N SER A 164 -1.04 -0.51 3.70
CA SER A 164 -1.64 0.77 3.35
C SER A 164 -0.77 1.91 3.87
N LEU A 165 -0.27 2.73 2.95
CA LEU A 165 0.43 3.96 3.22
C LEU A 165 -0.33 5.09 2.54
N ALA A 166 -0.85 6.03 3.33
CA ALA A 166 -1.48 7.24 2.83
C ALA A 166 -0.70 8.46 3.34
N TYR A 167 -0.34 9.36 2.45
CA TYR A 167 0.35 10.60 2.79
C TYR A 167 0.00 11.73 1.82
N VAL A 168 0.24 12.95 2.24
CA VAL A 168 0.05 14.15 1.43
C VAL A 168 1.42 14.72 1.12
N GLU A 169 1.70 14.93 -0.15
CA GLU A 169 2.92 15.54 -0.63
C GLU A 169 2.66 16.97 -1.09
N LYS A 170 3.50 17.91 -0.65
CA LYS A 170 3.56 19.24 -1.22
C LYS A 170 4.55 19.22 -2.38
N LEU A 171 4.04 19.37 -3.58
CA LEU A 171 4.86 19.32 -4.78
C LEU A 171 5.88 20.49 -4.82
N LEU A 172 7.08 20.19 -5.29
CA LEU A 172 8.06 21.24 -5.62
C LEU A 172 7.51 22.18 -6.71
N PRO A 173 7.91 23.44 -6.78
CA PRO A 173 7.31 24.45 -7.68
C PRO A 173 7.21 24.00 -9.14
N HIS A 174 8.26 23.41 -9.70
CA HIS A 174 8.25 22.90 -11.08
C HIS A 174 7.30 21.71 -11.27
N ARG A 175 7.19 20.82 -10.25
CA ARG A 175 6.25 19.70 -10.26
C ARG A 175 4.81 20.18 -10.12
N ALA A 176 4.56 21.19 -9.29
CA ALA A 176 3.24 21.79 -9.13
C ALA A 176 2.76 22.43 -10.44
N ARG A 177 3.62 23.13 -11.19
CA ARG A 177 3.29 23.70 -12.50
C ARG A 177 3.04 22.63 -13.56
N TYR A 178 3.87 21.59 -13.59
CA TYR A 178 3.63 20.44 -14.45
C TYR A 178 2.28 19.77 -14.18
N ALA A 179 1.98 19.49 -12.91
CA ALA A 179 0.72 18.91 -12.50
C ALA A 179 -0.49 19.80 -12.84
N GLN A 180 -0.34 21.13 -12.67
CA GLN A 180 -1.38 22.09 -13.08
C GLN A 180 -1.55 22.07 -14.62
N GLY A 181 -0.46 22.03 -15.36
CA GLY A 181 -0.52 21.87 -16.82
C GLY A 181 -1.34 20.66 -17.24
N LEU A 182 -1.11 19.52 -16.59
CA LEU A 182 -1.90 18.30 -16.83
C LEU A 182 -3.40 18.50 -16.54
N LEU A 183 -3.75 19.15 -15.42
CA LEU A 183 -5.14 19.49 -15.09
C LEU A 183 -5.76 20.41 -16.14
N ASP A 184 -4.96 21.32 -16.71
CA ASP A 184 -5.38 22.24 -17.79
C ASP A 184 -5.39 21.54 -19.18
N GLY A 185 -4.99 20.27 -19.26
CA GLY A 185 -4.93 19.51 -20.51
C GLY A 185 -3.72 19.81 -21.38
N LYS A 186 -2.59 20.10 -20.74
CA LYS A 186 -1.33 20.46 -21.40
C LYS A 186 -0.18 19.62 -20.90
N PHE A 187 0.75 19.31 -21.78
CA PHE A 187 2.06 18.78 -21.40
C PHE A 187 3.08 19.92 -21.28
N ILE A 188 3.55 20.17 -20.08
CA ILE A 188 4.56 21.21 -19.82
C ILE A 188 5.90 20.54 -19.55
N GLY A 189 6.83 20.67 -20.50
CA GLY A 189 8.23 20.27 -20.35
C GLY A 189 9.10 21.43 -19.86
N GLN A 190 10.38 21.15 -19.62
CA GLN A 190 11.40 22.19 -19.36
C GLN A 190 12.58 22.03 -20.30
N ARG A 191 12.99 23.12 -20.94
CA ARG A 191 14.14 23.20 -21.83
C ARG A 191 15.38 23.62 -21.06
N SER A 192 16.42 22.79 -21.08
CA SER A 192 17.70 23.16 -20.48
C SER A 192 18.30 24.38 -21.18
N PRO A 193 18.63 25.47 -20.44
CA PRO A 193 19.28 26.64 -21.02
C PRO A 193 20.72 26.35 -21.50
N ALA A 194 21.33 25.26 -21.04
CA ALA A 194 22.68 24.88 -21.39
C ALA A 194 22.72 23.89 -22.57
N THR A 195 21.82 22.91 -22.61
CA THR A 195 21.85 21.83 -23.62
C THR A 195 20.76 21.98 -24.67
N GLY A 196 19.75 22.81 -24.44
CA GLY A 196 18.58 22.94 -25.31
C GLY A 196 17.60 21.75 -25.20
N LYS A 197 17.98 20.65 -24.53
CA LYS A 197 17.16 19.46 -24.41
C LYS A 197 15.94 19.70 -23.52
N VAL A 198 14.82 19.12 -23.92
CA VAL A 198 13.52 19.24 -23.22
C VAL A 198 13.22 17.98 -22.45
N SER A 199 13.08 18.11 -21.13
CA SER A 199 12.64 17.04 -20.23
C SER A 199 11.16 17.15 -19.92
N ILE A 200 10.48 16.01 -19.84
CA ILE A 200 9.11 15.89 -19.33
C ILE A 200 9.02 14.62 -18.44
N PRO A 201 8.46 14.72 -17.22
CA PRO A 201 8.15 15.95 -16.46
C PRO A 201 9.34 16.90 -16.31
N GLY A 202 9.08 18.19 -16.14
CA GLY A 202 10.12 19.18 -15.82
C GLY A 202 10.82 18.82 -14.50
N LYS A 203 12.15 18.92 -14.47
CA LYS A 203 12.98 18.51 -13.32
C LYS A 203 13.42 19.67 -12.42
N GLY A 204 13.29 20.92 -12.90
CA GLY A 204 13.82 22.11 -12.22
C GLY A 204 15.34 22.19 -12.21
N TYR A 205 16.02 21.21 -12.79
CA TYR A 205 17.47 21.08 -12.82
C TYR A 205 17.92 20.16 -13.97
N ASP A 206 18.91 20.58 -14.75
CA ASP A 206 19.59 19.71 -15.73
C ASP A 206 20.75 18.99 -15.04
N PRO A 207 20.66 17.67 -14.82
CA PRO A 207 21.70 16.94 -14.08
C PRO A 207 22.99 16.76 -14.87
N ILE A 208 22.95 16.87 -16.21
CA ILE A 208 24.12 16.71 -17.09
C ILE A 208 24.93 18.01 -17.11
N ALA A 209 24.27 19.12 -17.43
CA ALA A 209 24.90 20.43 -17.44
C ALA A 209 25.05 21.09 -16.08
N ARG A 210 24.39 20.53 -15.04
CA ARG A 210 24.39 21.03 -13.65
C ARG A 210 23.87 22.46 -13.51
N VAL A 211 22.84 22.79 -14.28
CA VAL A 211 22.19 24.11 -14.26
C VAL A 211 20.76 24.01 -13.75
N ARG A 212 20.32 25.07 -13.08
CA ARG A 212 18.92 25.18 -12.66
C ARG A 212 18.06 25.59 -13.84
N MET A 213 16.85 25.04 -13.86
CA MET A 213 15.79 25.44 -14.77
C MET A 213 14.68 26.14 -13.98
N SER A 214 14.12 27.18 -14.55
CA SER A 214 13.09 28.03 -13.95
C SER A 214 11.77 27.93 -14.72
N GLU A 215 10.79 28.71 -14.33
CA GLU A 215 9.53 28.86 -15.07
C GLU A 215 9.73 29.42 -16.50
N ALA A 216 10.74 30.29 -16.67
CA ALA A 216 11.08 30.84 -18.01
C ALA A 216 11.58 29.77 -19.01
N ASP A 217 11.99 28.61 -18.50
CA ASP A 217 12.49 27.50 -19.33
C ASP A 217 11.36 26.51 -19.68
N GLU A 218 10.12 26.77 -19.25
CA GLU A 218 8.98 25.89 -19.51
C GLU A 218 8.52 26.02 -20.97
N VAL A 219 8.15 24.87 -21.53
CA VAL A 219 7.66 24.77 -22.90
C VAL A 219 6.43 23.86 -22.96
N GLU A 220 5.41 24.30 -23.68
CA GLU A 220 4.25 23.46 -23.97
C GLU A 220 4.61 22.47 -25.09
N LEU A 221 4.32 21.20 -24.89
CA LEU A 221 4.60 20.12 -25.84
C LEU A 221 3.31 19.71 -26.55
N ALA A 222 3.48 19.10 -27.73
CA ALA A 222 2.36 18.55 -28.48
C ALA A 222 1.72 17.37 -27.74
N HIS A 223 0.45 17.10 -28.05
CA HIS A 223 -0.27 15.93 -27.54
C HIS A 223 0.06 14.66 -28.34
N THR A 224 0.85 14.77 -29.40
CA THR A 224 1.30 13.64 -30.22
C THR A 224 2.67 13.19 -29.81
N GLY A 225 2.96 11.90 -30.05
CA GLY A 225 4.24 11.31 -29.75
C GLY A 225 4.43 9.97 -30.46
N THR A 226 5.62 9.41 -30.28
CA THR A 226 6.04 8.16 -30.92
C THR A 226 6.28 7.09 -29.86
N VAL A 227 5.78 5.89 -30.10
CA VAL A 227 6.09 4.71 -29.27
C VAL A 227 7.56 4.35 -29.47
N VAL A 228 8.35 4.42 -28.39
CA VAL A 228 9.77 4.05 -28.43
C VAL A 228 10.04 2.66 -27.88
N SER A 229 9.24 2.22 -26.92
CA SER A 229 9.21 0.83 -26.44
C SER A 229 7.85 0.50 -25.86
N TYR A 230 7.53 -0.77 -25.72
CA TYR A 230 6.30 -1.22 -25.06
C TYR A 230 6.43 -2.63 -24.51
N THR A 231 5.54 -2.95 -23.58
CA THR A 231 5.34 -4.31 -23.08
C THR A 231 3.85 -4.65 -23.03
N VAL A 232 3.55 -5.89 -23.31
CA VAL A 232 2.18 -6.42 -23.14
C VAL A 232 2.09 -7.01 -21.74
N ALA A 233 1.32 -6.35 -20.87
CA ALA A 233 1.04 -6.86 -19.54
C ALA A 233 -0.09 -7.88 -19.63
N THR A 234 0.24 -9.14 -19.39
CA THR A 234 -0.76 -10.19 -19.21
C THR A 234 -1.16 -10.18 -17.74
N PRO A 235 -2.46 -9.99 -17.41
CA PRO A 235 -2.89 -10.01 -16.04
C PRO A 235 -2.48 -11.31 -15.36
N LEU A 236 -1.79 -11.19 -14.24
CA LEU A 236 -1.57 -12.28 -13.30
C LEU A 236 -2.67 -12.20 -12.25
N ASP A 237 -3.26 -13.31 -11.88
CA ASP A 237 -4.29 -13.34 -10.85
C ASP A 237 -3.65 -13.20 -9.48
N TYR A 238 -3.35 -11.96 -9.08
CA TYR A 238 -2.85 -11.62 -7.76
C TYR A 238 -3.84 -10.73 -7.01
N ALA A 239 -3.80 -10.83 -5.69
CA ALA A 239 -4.71 -10.07 -4.84
C ALA A 239 -4.52 -8.56 -5.03
N GLY A 240 -5.63 -7.84 -5.27
CA GLY A 240 -5.64 -6.39 -5.48
C GLY A 240 -5.39 -5.93 -6.91
N GLN A 241 -5.21 -6.84 -7.85
CA GLN A 241 -5.08 -6.51 -9.25
C GLN A 241 -6.37 -5.87 -9.79
N LYS A 242 -6.25 -4.68 -10.36
CA LYS A 242 -7.36 -3.92 -10.95
C LYS A 242 -7.64 -4.36 -12.39
N GLU A 243 -6.60 -4.59 -13.16
CA GLU A 243 -6.66 -4.99 -14.56
C GLU A 243 -7.08 -6.46 -14.69
N LYS A 244 -8.11 -6.72 -15.49
CA LYS A 244 -8.65 -8.08 -15.71
C LYS A 244 -8.46 -8.58 -17.14
N ARG A 245 -7.84 -7.75 -17.99
CA ARG A 245 -7.54 -8.07 -19.40
C ARG A 245 -6.11 -7.69 -19.72
N PRO A 246 -5.45 -8.36 -20.66
CA PRO A 246 -4.17 -7.90 -21.18
C PRO A 246 -4.28 -6.46 -21.67
N PHE A 247 -3.26 -5.67 -21.39
CA PHE A 247 -3.13 -4.29 -21.85
C PHE A 247 -1.68 -4.01 -22.24
N VAL A 248 -1.49 -2.94 -22.99
CA VAL A 248 -0.16 -2.49 -23.36
C VAL A 248 0.27 -1.33 -22.47
N SER A 249 1.49 -1.42 -21.98
CA SER A 249 2.21 -0.32 -21.35
C SER A 249 3.30 0.16 -22.31
N ALA A 250 3.21 1.39 -22.76
CA ALA A 250 4.11 1.96 -23.75
C ALA A 250 4.93 3.12 -23.18
N THR A 251 6.15 3.26 -23.64
CA THR A 251 6.98 4.44 -23.45
C THR A 251 6.82 5.33 -24.68
N ILE A 252 6.40 6.58 -24.48
CA ILE A 252 6.00 7.48 -25.56
C ILE A 252 6.88 8.74 -25.53
N LEU A 253 7.60 8.98 -26.61
CA LEU A 253 8.36 10.22 -26.82
C LEU A 253 7.41 11.26 -27.43
N LEU A 254 7.05 12.28 -26.67
CA LEU A 254 6.23 13.40 -27.14
C LEU A 254 7.01 14.25 -28.16
N ASP A 255 6.29 14.80 -29.14
CA ASP A 255 6.89 15.70 -30.10
C ASP A 255 7.41 16.97 -29.42
N GLY A 256 8.68 17.25 -29.62
CA GLY A 256 9.38 18.35 -28.97
C GLY A 256 10.06 18.00 -27.64
N ALA A 257 9.92 16.80 -27.16
CA ALA A 257 10.63 16.30 -25.98
C ALA A 257 11.90 15.51 -26.36
N ASP A 258 12.91 15.56 -25.50
CA ASP A 258 14.15 14.77 -25.58
C ASP A 258 14.18 13.67 -24.47
N GLN A 259 13.05 13.46 -23.81
CA GLN A 259 12.87 12.41 -22.82
C GLN A 259 11.47 11.82 -22.96
N PRO A 260 11.32 10.50 -23.06
CA PRO A 260 10.00 9.89 -23.20
C PRO A 260 9.23 9.84 -21.87
N LEU A 261 7.91 9.85 -21.98
CA LEU A 261 6.99 9.46 -20.90
C LEU A 261 6.99 7.94 -20.80
N ALA A 262 7.39 7.43 -19.65
CA ALA A 262 7.42 5.99 -19.38
C ALA A 262 6.03 5.44 -19.02
N LEU A 263 5.80 4.16 -19.32
CA LEU A 263 4.72 3.34 -18.80
C LEU A 263 3.31 3.96 -18.96
N GLN A 264 2.99 4.41 -20.16
CA GLN A 264 1.64 4.91 -20.48
C GLN A 264 0.72 3.75 -20.88
N LYS A 265 -0.48 3.68 -20.29
CA LYS A 265 -1.48 2.66 -20.65
C LYS A 265 -2.08 2.95 -22.02
N VAL A 266 -2.00 1.97 -22.91
CA VAL A 266 -2.62 2.03 -24.24
C VAL A 266 -3.65 0.92 -24.32
N TYR A 267 -4.93 1.27 -24.16
CA TYR A 267 -6.04 0.30 -24.14
C TYR A 267 -6.72 0.13 -25.50
N ASP A 268 -6.75 1.19 -26.31
CA ASP A 268 -7.56 1.24 -27.53
C ASP A 268 -6.80 0.75 -28.78
N VAL A 269 -5.53 0.36 -28.61
CA VAL A 269 -4.74 -0.30 -29.65
C VAL A 269 -4.56 -1.77 -29.24
N PRO A 270 -5.03 -2.72 -30.07
CA PRO A 270 -4.77 -4.13 -29.80
C PRO A 270 -3.28 -4.41 -29.66
N ALA A 271 -2.92 -5.27 -28.70
CA ALA A 271 -1.50 -5.56 -28.40
C ALA A 271 -0.69 -6.06 -29.63
N GLY A 272 -1.34 -6.76 -30.57
CA GLY A 272 -0.73 -7.22 -31.81
C GLY A 272 -0.56 -6.16 -32.90
N GLU A 273 -1.17 -4.98 -32.73
CA GLU A 273 -1.10 -3.87 -33.68
C GLU A 273 -0.16 -2.77 -33.23
N LEU A 274 0.12 -2.67 -31.92
CA LEU A 274 1.07 -1.69 -31.40
C LEU A 274 2.50 -2.08 -31.82
N ARG A 275 3.28 -1.08 -32.22
CA ARG A 275 4.67 -1.27 -32.68
C ARG A 275 5.53 -0.06 -32.36
N VAL A 276 6.82 -0.27 -32.25
CA VAL A 276 7.82 0.80 -32.10
C VAL A 276 7.78 1.67 -33.37
N GLY A 277 7.81 2.98 -33.19
CA GLY A 277 7.66 3.95 -34.27
C GLY A 277 6.23 4.43 -34.49
N MET A 278 5.22 3.72 -33.98
CA MET A 278 3.82 4.10 -34.14
C MET A 278 3.52 5.48 -33.55
N ARG A 279 2.77 6.27 -34.28
CA ARG A 279 2.38 7.63 -33.88
C ARG A 279 1.07 7.59 -33.10
N LEU A 280 1.10 8.14 -31.89
CA LEU A 280 -0.06 8.20 -31.01
C LEU A 280 -0.37 9.66 -30.63
N ARG A 281 -1.62 9.91 -30.26
CA ARG A 281 -2.10 11.16 -29.69
C ARG A 281 -2.75 10.89 -28.32
N ALA A 282 -2.42 11.71 -27.33
CA ALA A 282 -3.06 11.72 -26.03
C ALA A 282 -4.46 12.38 -26.14
N VAL A 283 -5.47 11.71 -25.64
CA VAL A 283 -6.82 12.25 -25.42
C VAL A 283 -6.97 12.49 -23.93
N PHE A 284 -7.11 13.74 -23.54
CA PHE A 284 -7.30 14.10 -22.14
C PHE A 284 -8.73 13.88 -21.71
N ARG A 285 -8.90 13.48 -20.46
CA ARG A 285 -10.24 13.41 -19.82
C ARG A 285 -10.91 14.78 -19.79
N PRO A 286 -12.25 14.83 -19.69
CA PRO A 286 -12.95 16.07 -19.39
C PRO A 286 -12.34 16.77 -18.14
N PRO A 287 -12.25 18.11 -18.13
CA PRO A 287 -11.57 18.84 -17.03
C PRO A 287 -12.02 18.44 -15.62
N ALA A 288 -13.33 18.19 -15.41
CA ALA A 288 -13.89 17.80 -14.12
C ALA A 288 -13.46 16.39 -13.64
N GLU A 289 -12.93 15.55 -14.53
CA GLU A 289 -12.53 14.17 -14.24
C GLU A 289 -11.00 14.02 -14.11
N ARG A 290 -10.23 15.08 -14.39
CA ARG A 290 -8.77 15.04 -14.32
C ARG A 290 -8.31 15.04 -12.88
N SER A 291 -7.38 14.15 -12.56
CA SER A 291 -6.77 14.06 -11.24
C SER A 291 -5.26 13.80 -11.37
N VAL A 292 -4.49 14.51 -10.55
CA VAL A 292 -3.05 14.32 -10.37
C VAL A 292 -2.71 13.60 -9.07
N ALA A 293 -3.72 13.05 -8.38
CA ALA A 293 -3.48 12.14 -7.28
C ALA A 293 -2.61 10.96 -7.77
N ASP A 294 -1.70 10.52 -6.92
CA ASP A 294 -0.74 9.44 -7.23
C ASP A 294 0.14 9.66 -8.50
N ILE A 295 0.31 10.93 -8.93
CA ILE A 295 1.03 11.28 -10.17
C ILE A 295 2.42 10.63 -10.28
N ASP A 296 3.09 10.38 -9.17
CA ASP A 296 4.42 9.77 -9.12
C ASP A 296 4.39 8.30 -8.69
N ASN A 297 3.26 7.80 -8.19
CA ASN A 297 3.13 6.45 -7.64
C ASN A 297 2.32 5.49 -8.52
N ASP A 298 1.59 5.99 -9.51
CA ASP A 298 0.96 5.12 -10.50
C ASP A 298 2.03 4.61 -11.48
N TRP A 299 2.56 3.43 -11.19
CA TRP A 299 3.57 2.78 -12.03
C TRP A 299 3.09 2.48 -13.47
N MET A 300 1.78 2.57 -13.70
CA MET A 300 1.15 2.34 -15.01
C MET A 300 0.86 3.63 -15.78
N ALA A 301 1.02 4.78 -15.17
CA ALA A 301 0.81 6.07 -15.79
C ALA A 301 1.86 7.07 -15.27
N CYS A 302 3.12 6.65 -15.28
CA CYS A 302 4.24 7.39 -14.71
C CYS A 302 4.24 8.86 -15.12
N GLY A 303 4.06 9.72 -14.11
CA GLY A 303 4.13 11.15 -14.27
C GLY A 303 2.91 11.81 -14.94
N THR A 304 1.82 11.09 -15.23
CA THR A 304 0.61 11.70 -15.83
C THR A 304 -0.64 11.62 -14.94
N GLY A 305 -0.60 10.87 -13.84
CA GLY A 305 -1.78 10.71 -13.00
C GLY A 305 -2.98 10.16 -13.79
N ASN A 306 -4.20 10.58 -13.41
CA ASN A 306 -5.43 10.17 -14.09
C ASN A 306 -5.98 11.28 -15.01
N VAL A 307 -5.12 11.87 -15.85
CA VAL A 307 -5.53 12.96 -16.76
C VAL A 307 -5.68 12.50 -18.21
N ILE A 308 -4.99 11.43 -18.61
CA ILE A 308 -5.11 10.86 -19.96
C ILE A 308 -6.22 9.82 -19.94
N GLU A 309 -7.21 10.00 -20.83
CA GLU A 309 -8.27 9.03 -21.02
C GLU A 309 -7.77 7.83 -21.82
N ARG A 310 -7.11 8.12 -22.95
CA ARG A 310 -6.54 7.10 -23.84
C ARG A 310 -5.45 7.68 -24.77
N TRP A 311 -4.70 6.80 -25.34
CA TRP A 311 -3.80 7.07 -26.44
C TRP A 311 -4.36 6.46 -27.71
N GLU A 312 -4.54 7.25 -28.77
CA GLU A 312 -5.11 6.81 -30.05
C GLU A 312 -4.12 6.97 -31.21
N PRO A 313 -4.14 6.08 -32.21
CA PRO A 313 -3.33 6.23 -33.42
C PRO A 313 -3.65 7.52 -34.15
N THR A 314 -2.63 8.24 -34.62
CA THR A 314 -2.83 9.44 -35.43
C THR A 314 -3.14 9.14 -36.89
N GLY A 315 -2.82 7.94 -37.34
CA GLY A 315 -2.86 7.57 -38.78
C GLY A 315 -1.65 8.04 -39.56
N GLU A 316 -0.70 8.77 -38.95
CA GLU A 316 0.56 9.16 -39.60
C GLU A 316 1.47 7.94 -39.79
N PRO A 317 2.38 7.99 -40.81
CA PRO A 317 3.38 6.95 -40.98
C PRO A 317 4.26 6.76 -39.72
N ASP A 318 4.66 5.53 -39.48
CA ASP A 318 5.57 5.21 -38.40
C ASP A 318 6.90 5.95 -38.51
N VAL A 319 7.44 6.39 -37.37
CA VAL A 319 8.79 6.96 -37.32
C VAL A 319 9.81 5.84 -37.46
N PRO A 320 10.78 5.95 -38.41
CA PRO A 320 11.84 4.95 -38.56
C PRO A 320 12.63 4.75 -37.24
N PHE A 321 12.94 3.49 -36.91
CA PHE A 321 13.63 3.12 -35.67
C PHE A 321 14.96 3.88 -35.48
N GLU A 322 15.68 4.14 -36.55
CA GLU A 322 16.97 4.87 -36.54
C GLU A 322 16.85 6.27 -35.92
N ARG A 323 15.67 6.90 -36.02
CA ARG A 323 15.41 8.24 -35.45
C ARG A 323 15.07 8.23 -33.98
N ILE A 324 14.65 7.09 -33.46
CA ILE A 324 14.19 6.95 -32.06
C ILE A 324 15.05 5.95 -31.26
N ARG A 325 16.07 5.38 -31.89
CA ARG A 325 16.93 4.33 -31.33
C ARG A 325 17.56 4.71 -29.96
N GLU A 326 17.88 6.00 -29.78
CA GLU A 326 18.48 6.47 -28.51
C GLU A 326 17.48 6.46 -27.32
N TYR A 327 16.18 6.33 -27.60
CA TYR A 327 15.10 6.35 -26.60
C TYR A 327 14.47 4.96 -26.36
N ALA A 328 14.85 3.94 -27.12
CA ALA A 328 14.26 2.60 -27.12
C ALA A 328 14.89 1.64 -26.10
#